data_952026b476f1535aa56cdd94d0741ac3
#
_entry.id   952026b476f1535aa56cdd94d0741ac3
#
_cell.length_a   1.000
_cell.length_b   1.000
_cell.length_c   1.000
_cell.angle_alpha   90.00
_cell.angle_beta   90.00
_cell.angle_gamma   90.00
#
_symmetry.space_group_name_H-M   'P 1'
#
loop_
_entity.id
_entity.type
_entity.pdbx_description
1 polymer ?
#
loop_
_entity_poly.entity_id
_entity_poly.type
_entity_poly.pdbx_seq_one_letter_code
_entity_poly.pdbx_strand_id
1 'polypeptide(L)'
;IALDVFQKNPNHPCAAHYAIHAFDSPKLARLALLSAKRYAKIAPASHHAQHMSAHIFVQLGMWSEAVTSNINGWHTSVEWVKKQNLPLSERDYHSLHWLHYSYLQQGRLKKAESIFNIQQQDMRNGINSKSNFRAGKYYHRMLSASVIETEQWELIENFPPPEGWQPKIFSKAAYH
;
A
#
# COMPACT_ATOMS: atom_id res chain seq x y z
N ILE A 1 -25.51 5.06 8.26
CA ILE A 1 -25.81 4.77 6.83
C ILE A 1 -24.86 3.69 6.30
N ALA A 2 -23.52 3.86 6.26
CA ALA A 2 -22.60 2.90 5.64
C ALA A 2 -22.70 1.49 6.25
N LEU A 3 -22.70 1.38 7.59
CA LEU A 3 -22.86 0.10 8.28
C LEU A 3 -24.25 -0.49 8.08
N ASP A 4 -25.31 0.32 8.08
CA ASP A 4 -26.67 -0.17 7.88
C ASP A 4 -26.85 -0.77 6.50
N VAL A 5 -26.26 -0.14 5.47
CA VAL A 5 -26.25 -0.66 4.10
C VAL A 5 -25.46 -1.97 4.03
N PHE A 6 -24.31 -2.03 4.66
CA PHE A 6 -23.50 -3.25 4.73
C PHE A 6 -24.22 -4.38 5.49
N GLN A 7 -24.86 -4.09 6.60
CA GLN A 7 -25.63 -5.08 7.38
C GLN A 7 -26.78 -5.68 6.57
N LYS A 8 -27.50 -4.83 5.81
CA LYS A 8 -28.60 -5.26 4.94
C LYS A 8 -28.12 -6.07 3.73
N ASN A 9 -26.94 -5.76 3.20
CA ASN A 9 -26.37 -6.46 2.04
C ASN A 9 -24.86 -6.68 2.20
N PRO A 10 -24.45 -7.63 3.05
CA PRO A 10 -23.04 -7.84 3.41
C PRO A 10 -22.16 -8.43 2.28
N ASN A 11 -22.77 -8.84 1.16
CA ASN A 11 -22.07 -9.34 -0.03
C ASN A 11 -21.99 -8.29 -1.16
N HIS A 12 -22.51 -7.08 -0.92
CA HIS A 12 -22.39 -6.01 -1.91
C HIS A 12 -21.02 -5.32 -1.80
N PRO A 13 -20.21 -5.32 -2.89
CA PRO A 13 -18.83 -4.83 -2.81
C PRO A 13 -18.74 -3.35 -2.40
N CYS A 14 -19.61 -2.48 -2.95
CA CYS A 14 -19.61 -1.07 -2.58
C CYS A 14 -20.01 -0.85 -1.12
N ALA A 15 -20.94 -1.64 -0.56
CA ALA A 15 -21.34 -1.51 0.83
C ALA A 15 -20.16 -1.81 1.78
N ALA A 16 -19.41 -2.88 1.52
CA ALA A 16 -18.21 -3.22 2.27
C ALA A 16 -17.13 -2.13 2.11
N HIS A 17 -16.88 -1.66 0.89
CA HIS A 17 -15.90 -0.64 0.57
C HIS A 17 -16.19 0.69 1.30
N TYR A 18 -17.41 1.20 1.20
CA TYR A 18 -17.79 2.45 1.85
C TYR A 18 -17.82 2.33 3.38
N ALA A 19 -18.14 1.16 3.92
CA ALA A 19 -18.03 0.93 5.37
C ALA A 19 -16.57 1.01 5.83
N ILE A 20 -15.61 0.44 5.07
CA ILE A 20 -14.18 0.57 5.38
C ILE A 20 -13.77 2.05 5.40
N HIS A 21 -14.05 2.81 4.34
CA HIS A 21 -13.70 4.23 4.28
C HIS A 21 -14.34 5.08 5.38
N ALA A 22 -15.60 4.84 5.70
CA ALA A 22 -16.32 5.61 6.70
C ALA A 22 -15.76 5.44 8.12
N PHE A 23 -15.05 4.34 8.38
CA PHE A 23 -14.54 3.99 9.70
C PHE A 23 -13.00 3.83 9.74
N ASP A 24 -12.29 4.28 8.70
CA ASP A 24 -10.83 4.26 8.62
C ASP A 24 -10.21 5.29 9.57
N SER A 25 -10.28 4.99 10.86
CA SER A 25 -9.64 5.76 11.92
C SER A 25 -9.45 4.90 13.17
N PRO A 26 -8.44 5.19 14.02
CA PRO A 26 -8.16 4.38 15.22
C PRO A 26 -9.38 4.23 16.16
N LYS A 27 -10.20 5.27 16.29
CA LYS A 27 -11.38 5.26 17.15
C LYS A 27 -12.52 4.40 16.62
N LEU A 28 -12.67 4.31 15.29
CA LEU A 28 -13.87 3.77 14.67
C LEU A 28 -13.62 2.45 13.92
N ALA A 29 -12.38 2.10 13.64
CA ALA A 29 -12.00 0.96 12.79
C ALA A 29 -12.64 -0.37 13.25
N ARG A 30 -12.82 -0.57 14.55
CA ARG A 30 -13.46 -1.78 15.08
C ARG A 30 -14.87 -2.00 14.53
N LEU A 31 -15.60 -0.94 14.21
CA LEU A 31 -16.95 -1.02 13.64
C LEU A 31 -16.97 -1.58 12.20
N ALA A 32 -15.89 -1.39 11.44
CA ALA A 32 -15.76 -1.89 10.07
C ALA A 32 -14.97 -3.19 9.96
N LEU A 33 -14.58 -3.83 11.07
CA LEU A 33 -13.75 -5.03 11.03
C LEU A 33 -14.40 -6.18 10.25
N LEU A 34 -15.72 -6.34 10.37
CA LEU A 34 -16.46 -7.36 9.62
C LEU A 34 -16.46 -7.05 8.11
N SER A 35 -16.66 -5.79 7.74
CA SER A 35 -16.59 -5.34 6.34
C SER A 35 -15.19 -5.62 5.75
N ALA A 36 -14.12 -5.29 6.49
CA ALA A 36 -12.76 -5.55 6.09
C ALA A 36 -12.49 -7.06 5.88
N LYS A 37 -12.90 -7.92 6.80
CA LYS A 37 -12.73 -9.38 6.69
C LYS A 37 -13.50 -10.01 5.51
N ARG A 38 -14.54 -9.37 5.01
CA ARG A 38 -15.39 -9.88 3.93
C ARG A 38 -15.01 -9.33 2.56
N TYR A 39 -14.55 -8.08 2.47
CA TYR A 39 -14.44 -7.38 1.19
C TYR A 39 -13.51 -8.10 0.19
N ALA A 40 -12.35 -8.55 0.61
CA ALA A 40 -11.44 -9.32 -0.24
C ALA A 40 -12.07 -10.60 -0.82
N LYS A 41 -12.97 -11.24 -0.07
CA LYS A 41 -13.70 -12.45 -0.51
C LYS A 41 -14.82 -12.15 -1.49
N ILE A 42 -15.42 -10.96 -1.41
CA ILE A 42 -16.50 -10.52 -2.31
C ILE A 42 -15.94 -10.20 -3.70
N ALA A 43 -14.75 -9.62 -3.79
CA ALA A 43 -14.15 -9.19 -5.05
C ALA A 43 -12.68 -9.66 -5.18
N PRO A 44 -12.44 -10.98 -5.27
CA PRO A 44 -11.07 -11.55 -5.19
C PRO A 44 -10.18 -11.17 -6.37
N ALA A 45 -10.75 -10.85 -7.53
CA ALA A 45 -10.00 -10.42 -8.72
C ALA A 45 -9.62 -8.92 -8.73
N SER A 46 -10.08 -8.16 -7.76
CA SER A 46 -9.78 -6.73 -7.63
C SER A 46 -8.61 -6.52 -6.67
N HIS A 47 -7.46 -6.05 -7.18
CA HIS A 47 -6.32 -5.70 -6.31
C HIS A 47 -6.69 -4.66 -5.26
N HIS A 48 -7.54 -3.70 -5.62
CA HIS A 48 -8.04 -2.70 -4.70
C HIS A 48 -8.86 -3.32 -3.56
N ALA A 49 -9.76 -4.27 -3.86
CA ALA A 49 -10.55 -4.96 -2.83
C ALA A 49 -9.68 -5.81 -1.90
N GLN A 50 -8.62 -6.43 -2.44
CA GLN A 50 -7.66 -7.18 -1.63
C GLN A 50 -6.91 -6.26 -0.66
N HIS A 51 -6.49 -5.08 -1.12
CA HIS A 51 -5.77 -4.10 -0.31
C HIS A 51 -6.66 -3.41 0.74
N MET A 52 -7.89 -3.05 0.40
CA MET A 52 -8.75 -2.18 1.23
C MET A 52 -8.97 -2.69 2.66
N SER A 53 -8.95 -4.00 2.86
CA SER A 53 -9.05 -4.58 4.20
C SER A 53 -7.91 -4.13 5.12
N ALA A 54 -6.73 -3.87 4.57
CA ALA A 54 -5.56 -3.42 5.32
C ALA A 54 -5.76 -2.06 6.00
N HIS A 55 -6.60 -1.18 5.46
CA HIS A 55 -6.93 0.09 6.09
C HIS A 55 -7.42 -0.10 7.54
N ILE A 56 -8.37 -1.01 7.73
CA ILE A 56 -8.90 -1.30 9.06
C ILE A 56 -7.91 -2.11 9.91
N PHE A 57 -7.18 -3.05 9.31
CA PHE A 57 -6.23 -3.88 10.04
C PHE A 57 -5.09 -3.03 10.62
N VAL A 58 -4.56 -2.08 9.87
CA VAL A 58 -3.51 -1.15 10.33
C VAL A 58 -4.01 -0.28 11.50
N GLN A 59 -5.22 0.27 11.41
CA GLN A 59 -5.82 1.07 12.50
C GLN A 59 -5.99 0.27 13.80
N LEU A 60 -6.11 -1.05 13.70
CA LEU A 60 -6.29 -1.96 14.83
C LEU A 60 -4.99 -2.66 15.28
N GLY A 61 -3.84 -2.37 14.66
CA GLY A 61 -2.58 -3.06 14.95
C GLY A 61 -2.55 -4.52 14.49
N MET A 62 -3.45 -4.94 13.61
CA MET A 62 -3.55 -6.30 13.06
C MET A 62 -2.56 -6.46 11.89
N TRP A 63 -1.26 -6.37 12.23
CA TRP A 63 -0.20 -6.30 11.22
C TRP A 63 -0.09 -7.54 10.34
N SER A 64 -0.35 -8.74 10.86
CA SER A 64 -0.31 -9.98 10.08
C SER A 64 -1.39 -10.03 9.01
N GLU A 65 -2.60 -9.58 9.34
CA GLU A 65 -3.72 -9.46 8.40
C GLU A 65 -3.47 -8.35 7.38
N ALA A 66 -2.87 -7.23 7.81
CA ALA A 66 -2.47 -6.15 6.92
C ALA A 66 -1.41 -6.62 5.91
N VAL A 67 -0.41 -7.40 6.33
CA VAL A 67 0.58 -8.03 5.44
C VAL A 67 -0.12 -8.93 4.43
N THR A 68 -0.98 -9.84 4.87
CA THR A 68 -1.69 -10.77 3.97
C THR A 68 -2.54 -10.03 2.94
N SER A 69 -3.28 -9.01 3.37
CA SER A 69 -4.13 -8.17 2.53
C SER A 69 -3.30 -7.47 1.44
N ASN A 70 -2.17 -6.88 1.82
CA ASN A 70 -1.32 -6.14 0.88
C ASN A 70 -0.51 -7.06 -0.05
N ILE A 71 -0.10 -8.24 0.40
CA ILE A 71 0.47 -9.28 -0.47
C ILE A 71 -0.52 -9.63 -1.58
N ASN A 72 -1.77 -9.92 -1.21
CA ASN A 72 -2.80 -10.29 -2.17
C ASN A 72 -3.10 -9.14 -3.14
N GLY A 73 -3.22 -7.90 -2.64
CA GLY A 73 -3.40 -6.71 -3.48
C GLY A 73 -2.27 -6.54 -4.48
N TRP A 74 -1.03 -6.62 -4.03
CA TRP A 74 0.14 -6.51 -4.89
C TRP A 74 0.17 -7.62 -5.96
N HIS A 75 0.04 -8.89 -5.56
CA HIS A 75 0.07 -10.02 -6.50
C HIS A 75 -1.06 -9.94 -7.54
N THR A 76 -2.28 -9.64 -7.12
CA THR A 76 -3.41 -9.46 -8.04
C THR A 76 -3.14 -8.35 -9.05
N SER A 77 -2.51 -7.26 -8.63
CA SER A 77 -2.12 -6.15 -9.51
C SER A 77 -1.03 -6.57 -10.51
N VAL A 78 0.01 -7.27 -10.05
CA VAL A 78 1.11 -7.76 -10.92
C VAL A 78 0.56 -8.70 -11.99
N GLU A 79 -0.29 -9.65 -11.62
CA GLU A 79 -0.92 -10.59 -12.57
C GLU A 79 -1.83 -9.86 -13.58
N TRP A 80 -2.59 -8.86 -13.11
CA TRP A 80 -3.44 -8.06 -13.99
C TRP A 80 -2.62 -7.27 -15.00
N VAL A 81 -1.56 -6.58 -14.56
CA VAL A 81 -0.65 -5.81 -15.42
C VAL A 81 -0.01 -6.71 -16.47
N LYS A 82 0.47 -7.90 -16.07
CA LYS A 82 1.03 -8.90 -16.98
C LYS A 82 0.00 -9.39 -18.01
N LYS A 83 -1.19 -9.76 -17.54
CA LYS A 83 -2.29 -10.28 -18.40
C LYS A 83 -2.73 -9.26 -19.43
N GLN A 84 -2.76 -7.97 -19.06
CA GLN A 84 -3.20 -6.88 -19.94
C GLN A 84 -2.03 -6.28 -20.75
N ASN A 85 -0.82 -6.80 -20.60
CA ASN A 85 0.41 -6.27 -21.23
C ASN A 85 0.60 -4.77 -20.99
N LEU A 86 0.35 -4.33 -19.74
CA LEU A 86 0.48 -2.94 -19.34
C LEU A 86 1.90 -2.61 -18.85
N PRO A 87 2.29 -1.33 -18.85
CA PRO A 87 3.57 -0.90 -18.29
C PRO A 87 3.68 -1.22 -16.80
N LEU A 88 4.90 -1.42 -16.29
CA LEU A 88 5.19 -1.64 -14.87
C LEU A 88 4.59 -0.55 -13.96
N SER A 89 4.47 0.65 -14.49
CA SER A 89 3.88 1.80 -13.81
C SER A 89 2.43 1.61 -13.36
N GLU A 90 1.70 0.68 -13.96
CA GLU A 90 0.31 0.38 -13.63
C GLU A 90 0.16 -0.63 -12.48
N ARG A 91 1.28 -1.14 -11.94
CA ARG A 91 1.26 -1.96 -10.72
C ARG A 91 0.78 -1.17 -9.52
N ASP A 92 0.18 -1.84 -8.55
CA ASP A 92 -0.35 -1.20 -7.35
C ASP A 92 0.73 -0.95 -6.29
N TYR A 93 1.59 0.05 -6.55
CA TYR A 93 2.61 0.48 -5.57
C TYR A 93 2.03 1.01 -4.27
N HIS A 94 0.72 1.30 -4.23
CA HIS A 94 0.06 1.64 -2.99
C HIS A 94 0.00 0.43 -2.04
N SER A 95 -0.45 -0.72 -2.53
CA SER A 95 -0.40 -1.97 -1.76
C SER A 95 1.03 -2.36 -1.37
N LEU A 96 1.99 -2.18 -2.30
CA LEU A 96 3.40 -2.47 -2.03
C LEU A 96 3.96 -1.62 -0.89
N HIS A 97 3.67 -0.32 -0.90
CA HIS A 97 4.07 0.61 0.16
C HIS A 97 3.47 0.21 1.53
N TRP A 98 2.19 -0.17 1.58
CA TRP A 98 1.55 -0.61 2.82
C TRP A 98 2.11 -1.94 3.33
N LEU A 99 2.48 -2.85 2.40
CA LEU A 99 3.16 -4.09 2.75
C LEU A 99 4.52 -3.84 3.38
N HIS A 100 5.31 -2.95 2.77
CA HIS A 100 6.59 -2.51 3.31
C HIS A 100 6.44 -1.95 4.74
N TYR A 101 5.52 -1.00 4.93
CA TYR A 101 5.27 -0.42 6.24
C TYR A 101 4.81 -1.46 7.26
N SER A 102 3.92 -2.37 6.87
CA SER A 102 3.47 -3.45 7.76
C SER A 102 4.60 -4.39 8.20
N TYR A 103 5.59 -4.62 7.35
CA TYR A 103 6.78 -5.38 7.75
C TYR A 103 7.69 -4.60 8.70
N LEU A 104 7.85 -3.30 8.52
CA LEU A 104 8.58 -2.43 9.46
C LEU A 104 7.94 -2.49 10.85
N GLN A 105 6.62 -2.34 10.93
CA GLN A 105 5.87 -2.39 12.19
C GLN A 105 5.95 -3.76 12.90
N GLN A 106 6.24 -4.83 12.16
CA GLN A 106 6.50 -6.16 12.73
C GLN A 106 7.99 -6.38 13.10
N GLY A 107 8.88 -5.40 12.90
CA GLY A 107 10.33 -5.57 13.06
C GLY A 107 10.96 -6.53 12.03
N ARG A 108 10.26 -6.85 10.94
CA ARG A 108 10.71 -7.76 9.89
C ARG A 108 11.53 -7.01 8.83
N LEU A 109 12.63 -6.37 9.26
CA LEU A 109 13.41 -5.44 8.47
C LEU A 109 13.89 -6.02 7.13
N LYS A 110 14.39 -7.27 7.11
CA LYS A 110 14.83 -7.95 5.87
C LYS A 110 13.68 -8.12 4.87
N LYS A 111 12.46 -8.32 5.35
CA LYS A 111 11.27 -8.39 4.48
C LYS A 111 10.91 -7.01 3.95
N ALA A 112 10.91 -5.98 4.80
CA ALA A 112 10.69 -4.61 4.36
C ALA A 112 11.70 -4.20 3.28
N GLU A 113 12.98 -4.46 3.50
CA GLU A 113 14.05 -4.22 2.52
C GLU A 113 13.77 -4.95 1.19
N SER A 114 13.39 -6.22 1.24
CA SER A 114 13.07 -6.97 0.01
C SER A 114 11.91 -6.36 -0.78
N ILE A 115 10.92 -5.79 -0.11
CA ILE A 115 9.80 -5.07 -0.75
C ILE A 115 10.28 -3.75 -1.36
N PHE A 116 11.14 -3.01 -0.65
CA PHE A 116 11.70 -1.77 -1.18
C PHE A 116 12.58 -2.02 -2.42
N ASN A 117 13.35 -3.11 -2.43
CA ASN A 117 14.16 -3.53 -3.59
C ASN A 117 13.30 -3.81 -4.84
N ILE A 118 12.08 -4.35 -4.69
CA ILE A 118 11.14 -4.50 -5.82
C ILE A 118 10.81 -3.12 -6.41
N GLN A 119 10.47 -2.15 -5.58
CA GLN A 119 10.18 -0.79 -6.02
C GLN A 119 11.36 -0.16 -6.75
N GLN A 120 12.57 -0.30 -6.21
CA GLN A 120 13.80 0.21 -6.82
C GLN A 120 14.08 -0.43 -8.17
N GLN A 121 13.92 -1.75 -8.27
CA GLN A 121 14.13 -2.47 -9.51
C GLN A 121 13.14 -2.04 -10.60
N ASP A 122 11.86 -1.90 -10.26
CA ASP A 122 10.85 -1.43 -11.18
C ASP A 122 11.16 0.00 -11.66
N MET A 123 11.64 0.88 -10.77
CA MET A 123 12.07 2.24 -11.13
C MET A 123 13.25 2.24 -12.11
N ARG A 124 14.21 1.31 -11.97
CA ARG A 124 15.34 1.17 -12.91
C ARG A 124 14.92 0.57 -14.25
N ASN A 125 13.91 -0.30 -14.27
CA ASN A 125 13.49 -1.08 -15.44
C ASN A 125 12.49 -0.36 -16.34
N GLY A 126 12.31 0.96 -16.22
CA GLY A 126 11.54 1.72 -17.19
C GLY A 126 10.37 2.52 -16.64
N ILE A 127 10.27 2.66 -15.33
CA ILE A 127 9.40 3.68 -14.76
C ILE A 127 10.18 4.99 -14.78
N ASN A 128 10.11 5.73 -15.89
CA ASN A 128 10.73 7.05 -15.91
C ASN A 128 9.84 8.05 -15.14
N SER A 129 10.49 8.99 -14.49
CA SER A 129 9.88 9.99 -13.61
C SER A 129 8.86 10.90 -14.30
N LYS A 130 8.98 11.12 -15.61
CA LYS A 130 8.05 11.96 -16.37
C LYS A 130 6.70 11.30 -16.60
N SER A 131 6.67 9.97 -16.71
CA SER A 131 5.44 9.20 -16.96
C SER A 131 4.77 8.69 -15.68
N ASN A 132 5.44 8.72 -14.53
CA ASN A 132 4.90 8.07 -13.34
C ASN A 132 5.19 8.72 -12.00
N PHE A 133 4.59 9.85 -11.79
CA PHE A 133 4.51 10.51 -10.49
C PHE A 133 4.05 9.56 -9.36
N ARG A 134 3.20 8.57 -9.67
CA ARG A 134 2.63 7.64 -8.69
C ARG A 134 3.70 6.70 -8.11
N ALA A 135 4.50 6.06 -8.95
CA ALA A 135 5.56 5.15 -8.50
C ALA A 135 6.63 5.89 -7.71
N GLY A 136 7.07 7.07 -8.17
CA GLY A 136 8.03 7.93 -7.47
C GLY A 136 7.52 8.35 -6.09
N LYS A 137 6.24 8.72 -5.96
CA LYS A 137 5.62 9.06 -4.68
C LYS A 137 5.74 7.91 -3.66
N TYR A 138 5.48 6.66 -4.07
CA TYR A 138 5.56 5.53 -3.16
C TYR A 138 7.01 5.12 -2.85
N TYR A 139 7.94 5.29 -3.80
CA TYR A 139 9.36 5.14 -3.53
C TYR A 139 9.80 6.01 -2.34
N HIS A 140 9.49 7.31 -2.37
CA HIS A 140 9.87 8.21 -1.28
C HIS A 140 9.18 7.88 0.05
N ARG A 141 7.92 7.47 0.00
CA ARG A 141 7.21 7.04 1.21
C ARG A 141 7.86 5.82 1.85
N MET A 142 8.29 4.86 1.03
CA MET A 142 8.97 3.67 1.54
C MET A 142 10.35 4.00 2.10
N LEU A 143 11.13 4.85 1.41
CA LEU A 143 12.41 5.33 1.90
C LEU A 143 12.25 6.09 3.23
N SER A 144 11.35 7.07 3.28
CA SER A 144 11.09 7.83 4.51
C SER A 144 10.65 6.93 5.67
N ALA A 145 9.76 5.96 5.41
CA ALA A 145 9.35 5.00 6.42
C ALA A 145 10.52 4.14 6.91
N SER A 146 11.39 3.66 5.99
CA SER A 146 12.58 2.90 6.38
C SER A 146 13.48 3.72 7.29
N VAL A 147 13.80 4.97 6.91
CA VAL A 147 14.67 5.86 7.69
C VAL A 147 14.10 6.12 9.08
N ILE A 148 12.82 6.49 9.17
CA ILE A 148 12.17 6.85 10.43
C ILE A 148 12.05 5.64 11.37
N GLU A 149 11.60 4.49 10.84
CA GLU A 149 11.32 3.30 11.65
C GLU A 149 12.61 2.54 12.07
N THR A 150 13.72 2.76 11.36
CA THR A 150 15.00 2.10 11.67
C THR A 150 16.07 3.04 12.21
N GLU A 151 15.83 4.35 12.20
CA GLU A 151 16.79 5.41 12.55
C GLU A 151 18.09 5.38 11.72
N GLN A 152 18.05 4.76 10.52
CA GLN A 152 19.16 4.64 9.59
C GLN A 152 19.17 5.81 8.60
N TRP A 153 19.64 6.95 9.05
CA TRP A 153 19.62 8.21 8.30
C TRP A 153 20.49 8.17 7.03
N GLU A 154 21.56 7.36 7.03
CA GLU A 154 22.43 7.14 5.88
C GLU A 154 21.73 6.52 4.67
N LEU A 155 20.55 5.93 4.86
CA LEU A 155 19.74 5.42 3.73
C LEU A 155 19.33 6.52 2.77
N ILE A 156 19.20 7.76 3.22
CA ILE A 156 18.85 8.90 2.36
C ILE A 156 19.95 9.16 1.32
N GLU A 157 21.21 9.07 1.74
CA GLU A 157 22.37 9.27 0.87
C GLU A 157 22.57 8.09 -0.10
N ASN A 158 22.33 6.87 0.38
CA ASN A 158 22.49 5.65 -0.40
C ASN A 158 21.40 5.44 -1.46
N PHE A 159 20.22 6.06 -1.25
CA PHE A 159 19.07 5.91 -2.12
C PHE A 159 18.56 7.28 -2.60
N PRO A 160 19.35 7.96 -3.46
CA PRO A 160 18.93 9.25 -4.01
C PRO A 160 17.64 9.09 -4.84
N PRO A 161 16.86 10.16 -5.00
CA PRO A 161 15.68 10.14 -5.84
C PRO A 161 16.07 9.75 -7.28
N PRO A 162 15.21 9.01 -7.99
CA PRO A 162 15.45 8.69 -9.38
C PRO A 162 15.71 9.94 -10.21
N GLU A 163 16.64 9.85 -11.18
CA GLU A 163 17.03 10.97 -12.02
C GLU A 163 15.82 11.61 -12.71
N GLY A 164 15.76 12.94 -12.69
CA GLY A 164 14.67 13.72 -13.27
C GLY A 164 13.37 13.75 -12.46
N TRP A 165 13.33 13.12 -11.28
CA TRP A 165 12.18 13.20 -10.39
C TRP A 165 12.30 14.41 -9.46
N GLN A 166 11.29 15.29 -9.49
CA GLN A 166 11.21 16.42 -8.57
C GLN A 166 10.14 16.14 -7.49
N PRO A 167 10.55 16.00 -6.23
CA PRO A 167 9.60 15.83 -5.14
C PRO A 167 8.69 17.06 -5.02
N LYS A 168 7.38 16.86 -4.86
CA LYS A 168 6.50 17.92 -4.39
C LYS A 168 6.90 18.31 -2.96
N ILE A 169 6.55 19.51 -2.52
CA ILE A 169 6.99 20.18 -1.28
C ILE A 169 7.02 19.27 -0.05
N PHE A 170 6.08 18.32 0.10
CA PHE A 170 6.03 17.39 1.24
C PHE A 170 7.09 16.29 1.23
N SER A 171 7.66 15.97 0.10
CA SER A 171 8.77 15.01 0.00
C SER A 171 10.13 15.70 0.08
N LYS A 172 10.22 17.01 -0.11
CA LYS A 172 11.44 17.78 0.19
C LYS A 172 11.78 17.76 1.68
N ALA A 173 10.77 17.75 2.57
CA ALA A 173 10.99 17.71 4.01
C ALA A 173 11.65 16.39 4.50
N ALA A 174 11.59 15.32 3.71
CA ALA A 174 12.26 14.06 4.02
C ALA A 174 13.76 14.06 3.66
N TYR A 175 14.25 15.10 2.93
CA TYR A 175 15.65 15.24 2.51
C TYR A 175 16.35 16.45 3.14
N HIS A 176 15.71 17.13 4.10
CA HIS A 176 16.23 18.21 4.92
C HIS A 176 16.04 17.93 6.41
#